data_47b0e9535d8ff4457cc57970db9197da
#
_entry.id   47b0e9535d8ff4457cc57970db9197da
#
_cell.length_a   1.000
_cell.length_b   1.000
_cell.length_c   1.000
_cell.angle_alpha   90.00
_cell.angle_beta   90.00
_cell.angle_gamma   90.00
#
_symmetry.space_group_name_H-M   'P 1'
#
loop_
_entity.id
_entity.type
_entity.pdbx_description
1 polymer ?
#
loop_
_entity_poly.entity_id
_entity_poly.type
_entity_poly.pdbx_seq_one_letter_code
_entity_poly.pdbx_strand_id
1 'polypeptide(L)'
;MSTRNLPNILFILADDLGYGDVSCYNPESKVSTPHIDRLAAEGVFFTDAHSPSTVCTPSRYSILTGRMAVRTGFRGVFTGVGGPCLIEDSRLTLPAMLKTKGYTTALFGKWHVGLSFLDEQGMPINENGFDPVQRVDYSRPIPDAPIHRGFDHFFGTEPL
;
A
#
# COMPACT_ATOMS: atom_id res chain seq x y z
N MET A 1 -18.93 -30.94 3.08
CA MET A 1 -18.10 -30.02 2.28
C MET A 1 -16.78 -29.87 3.02
N SER A 2 -15.67 -30.26 2.39
CA SER A 2 -14.35 -30.12 3.02
C SER A 2 -14.06 -28.64 3.22
N THR A 3 -13.94 -28.19 4.46
CA THR A 3 -13.40 -26.87 4.80
C THR A 3 -11.94 -26.87 4.36
N ARG A 4 -11.65 -26.38 3.15
CA ARG A 4 -10.27 -26.12 2.77
C ARG A 4 -9.72 -25.11 3.80
N ASN A 5 -8.77 -25.57 4.58
CA ASN A 5 -8.05 -24.71 5.49
C ASN A 5 -7.22 -23.74 4.62
N LEU A 6 -7.72 -22.51 4.45
CA LEU A 6 -7.04 -21.49 3.66
C LEU A 6 -5.80 -21.03 4.44
N PRO A 7 -4.63 -20.94 3.79
CA PRO A 7 -3.41 -20.46 4.46
C PRO A 7 -3.55 -18.98 4.86
N ASN A 8 -2.93 -18.59 5.94
CA ASN A 8 -2.72 -17.17 6.24
C ASN A 8 -1.75 -16.57 5.21
N ILE A 9 -2.02 -15.32 4.83
CA ILE A 9 -1.21 -14.58 3.85
C ILE A 9 -0.62 -13.36 4.56
N LEU A 10 0.69 -13.29 4.64
CA LEU A 10 1.43 -12.11 5.10
C LEU A 10 2.15 -11.49 3.91
N PHE A 11 1.77 -10.26 3.56
CA PHE A 11 2.42 -9.47 2.52
C PHE A 11 3.27 -8.38 3.18
N ILE A 12 4.58 -8.39 2.94
CA ILE A 12 5.52 -7.39 3.47
C ILE A 12 6.06 -6.58 2.30
N LEU A 13 5.83 -5.27 2.32
CA LEU A 13 6.36 -4.33 1.34
C LEU A 13 7.38 -3.43 2.03
N ALA A 14 8.65 -3.62 1.69
CA ALA A 14 9.70 -2.71 2.12
C ALA A 14 9.65 -1.43 1.28
N ASP A 15 9.85 -0.27 1.95
CA ASP A 15 9.86 1.04 1.32
C ASP A 15 11.31 1.45 1.07
N ASP A 16 11.64 1.73 -0.19
CA ASP A 16 12.98 2.12 -0.66
C ASP A 16 14.11 1.11 -0.36
N LEU A 17 13.80 -0.19 -0.31
CA LEU A 17 14.80 -1.25 -0.20
C LEU A 17 15.34 -1.59 -1.59
N GLY A 18 16.64 -1.42 -1.78
CA GLY A 18 17.31 -1.75 -3.04
C GLY A 18 17.53 -3.26 -3.21
N TYR A 19 17.55 -3.72 -4.45
CA TYR A 19 17.82 -5.13 -4.78
C TYR A 19 19.15 -5.62 -4.19
N GLY A 20 20.18 -4.76 -4.23
CA GLY A 20 21.53 -5.07 -3.72
C GLY A 20 21.67 -4.95 -2.19
N ASP A 21 20.64 -4.53 -1.46
CA ASP A 21 20.70 -4.39 -0.01
C ASP A 21 20.39 -5.70 0.73
N VAL A 22 19.77 -6.65 0.05
CA VAL A 22 19.42 -7.95 0.63
C VAL A 22 20.53 -8.97 0.36
N SER A 23 21.08 -9.59 1.42
CA SER A 23 22.28 -10.41 1.33
C SER A 23 22.12 -11.67 0.46
N CYS A 24 20.93 -12.27 0.36
CA CYS A 24 20.69 -13.39 -0.55
C CYS A 24 20.75 -13.02 -2.05
N TYR A 25 20.57 -11.73 -2.38
CA TYR A 25 20.72 -11.23 -3.75
C TYR A 25 22.13 -10.68 -4.03
N ASN A 26 22.80 -10.16 -3.01
CA ASN A 26 24.12 -9.54 -3.13
C ASN A 26 25.01 -9.97 -1.95
N PRO A 27 25.97 -10.87 -2.18
CA PRO A 27 26.92 -11.29 -1.14
C PRO A 27 27.79 -10.16 -0.58
N GLU A 28 27.92 -9.03 -1.33
CA GLU A 28 28.67 -7.85 -0.91
C GLU A 28 27.80 -6.80 -0.21
N SER A 29 26.54 -7.14 0.10
CA SER A 29 25.66 -6.27 0.85
C SER A 29 26.29 -5.88 2.18
N LYS A 30 26.25 -4.57 2.50
CA LYS A 30 26.75 -4.04 3.77
C LYS A 30 25.77 -4.23 4.92
N VAL A 31 24.55 -4.68 4.61
CA VAL A 31 23.48 -4.92 5.58
C VAL A 31 23.21 -6.43 5.62
N SER A 32 23.35 -7.02 6.81
CA SER A 32 23.01 -8.43 7.00
C SER A 32 21.51 -8.62 7.11
N THR A 33 20.94 -9.51 6.30
CA THR A 33 19.50 -9.79 6.26
C THR A 33 19.19 -11.28 6.50
N PRO A 34 19.65 -11.88 7.63
CA PRO A 34 19.64 -13.32 7.82
C PRO A 34 18.22 -13.94 7.83
N HIS A 35 17.22 -13.18 8.24
CA HIS A 35 15.83 -13.66 8.25
C HIS A 35 15.21 -13.65 6.85
N ILE A 36 15.55 -12.67 6.01
CA ILE A 36 15.13 -12.65 4.61
C ILE A 36 15.85 -13.74 3.84
N ASP A 37 17.14 -13.93 4.08
CA ASP A 37 17.94 -14.99 3.47
C ASP A 37 17.40 -16.38 3.81
N ARG A 38 16.94 -16.57 5.05
CA ARG A 38 16.27 -17.82 5.45
C ARG A 38 14.96 -18.03 4.69
N LEU A 39 14.14 -16.98 4.53
CA LEU A 39 12.91 -17.07 3.72
C LEU A 39 13.22 -17.42 2.27
N ALA A 40 14.30 -16.88 1.70
CA ALA A 40 14.75 -17.21 0.36
C ALA A 40 15.20 -18.67 0.24
N ALA A 41 15.91 -19.20 1.25
CA ALA A 41 16.40 -20.56 1.27
C ALA A 41 15.28 -21.60 1.49
N GLU A 42 14.25 -21.25 2.27
CA GLU A 42 13.12 -22.13 2.59
C GLU A 42 11.96 -22.01 1.59
N GLY A 43 11.96 -20.99 0.74
CA GLY A 43 10.88 -20.67 -0.16
C GLY A 43 11.32 -20.52 -1.62
N VAL A 44 10.77 -19.52 -2.27
CA VAL A 44 11.10 -19.12 -3.65
C VAL A 44 11.53 -17.66 -3.64
N PHE A 45 12.67 -17.38 -4.25
CA PHE A 45 13.06 -16.02 -4.54
C PHE A 45 13.16 -15.77 -6.05
N PHE A 46 12.83 -14.56 -6.46
CA PHE A 46 12.77 -14.20 -7.88
C PHE A 46 14.02 -13.42 -8.27
N THR A 47 14.68 -13.87 -9.31
CA THR A 47 15.89 -13.21 -9.86
C THR A 47 15.57 -12.13 -10.90
N ASP A 48 14.31 -12.10 -11.36
CA ASP A 48 13.83 -11.16 -12.38
C ASP A 48 12.39 -10.73 -12.05
N ALA A 49 12.24 -9.98 -10.96
CA ALA A 49 10.97 -9.40 -10.54
C ALA A 49 11.08 -7.88 -10.50
N HIS A 50 10.12 -7.20 -11.11
CA HIS A 50 10.13 -5.76 -11.27
C HIS A 50 8.99 -5.10 -10.51
N SER A 51 9.30 -4.03 -9.78
CA SER A 51 8.29 -3.14 -9.25
C SER A 51 7.57 -2.45 -10.42
N PRO A 52 6.25 -2.24 -10.33
CA PRO A 52 5.50 -1.54 -11.38
C PRO A 52 5.88 -0.06 -11.50
N SER A 53 6.59 0.49 -10.53
CA SER A 53 7.12 1.85 -10.54
C SER A 53 8.32 1.97 -9.61
N THR A 54 9.10 3.04 -9.80
CA THR A 54 10.24 3.40 -8.94
C THR A 54 9.84 4.27 -7.73
N VAL A 55 8.55 4.64 -7.60
CA VAL A 55 8.05 5.49 -6.53
C VAL A 55 6.79 4.91 -5.88
N CYS A 56 6.49 5.39 -4.68
CA CYS A 56 5.56 4.78 -3.73
C CYS A 56 4.12 4.67 -4.23
N THR A 57 3.46 5.78 -4.53
CA THR A 57 2.02 5.81 -4.87
C THR A 57 1.67 4.89 -6.03
N PRO A 58 2.33 4.97 -7.22
CA PRO A 58 1.98 4.11 -8.33
C PRO A 58 2.33 2.63 -8.09
N SER A 59 3.38 2.34 -7.31
CA SER A 59 3.70 0.97 -6.93
C SER A 59 2.61 0.37 -6.03
N ARG A 60 2.21 1.10 -4.99
CA ARG A 60 1.18 0.66 -4.04
C ARG A 60 -0.19 0.50 -4.71
N TYR A 61 -0.58 1.47 -5.56
CA TYR A 61 -1.79 1.34 -6.36
C TYR A 61 -1.78 0.06 -7.20
N SER A 62 -0.67 -0.19 -7.90
CA SER A 62 -0.58 -1.34 -8.81
C SER A 62 -0.62 -2.68 -8.06
N ILE A 63 0.05 -2.76 -6.89
CA ILE A 63 0.02 -3.95 -6.02
C ILE A 63 -1.40 -4.21 -5.51
N LEU A 64 -2.08 -3.17 -5.04
CA LEU A 64 -3.41 -3.29 -4.45
C LEU A 64 -4.49 -3.63 -5.47
N THR A 65 -4.33 -3.20 -6.73
CA THR A 65 -5.39 -3.29 -7.76
C THR A 65 -5.08 -4.27 -8.90
N GLY A 66 -3.85 -4.76 -8.99
CA GLY A 66 -3.40 -5.55 -10.15
C GLY A 66 -3.38 -4.76 -11.46
N ARG A 67 -3.45 -3.42 -11.41
CA ARG A 67 -3.51 -2.53 -12.57
C ARG A 67 -2.35 -1.54 -12.55
N MET A 68 -1.67 -1.38 -13.68
CA MET A 68 -0.60 -0.39 -13.80
C MET A 68 -1.12 1.03 -13.54
N ALA A 69 -0.49 1.74 -12.63
CA ALA A 69 -0.93 3.08 -12.20
C ALA A 69 -0.94 4.12 -13.34
N VAL A 70 -0.08 3.96 -14.34
CA VAL A 70 -0.08 4.82 -15.53
C VAL A 70 -1.45 4.92 -16.22
N ARG A 71 -2.30 3.90 -16.05
CA ARG A 71 -3.66 3.89 -16.61
C ARG A 71 -4.64 4.80 -15.89
N THR A 72 -4.30 5.33 -14.73
CA THR A 72 -5.10 6.35 -14.03
C THR A 72 -4.83 7.76 -14.51
N GLY A 73 -3.74 7.96 -15.26
CA GLY A 73 -3.22 9.28 -15.60
C GLY A 73 -2.38 9.95 -14.52
N PHE A 74 -2.38 9.41 -13.30
CA PHE A 74 -1.57 9.92 -12.19
C PHE A 74 -0.09 9.53 -12.40
N ARG A 75 0.81 10.50 -12.35
CA ARG A 75 2.25 10.31 -12.66
C ARG A 75 3.17 10.75 -11.52
N GLY A 76 2.62 11.05 -10.36
CA GLY A 76 3.38 11.55 -9.22
C GLY A 76 3.29 10.65 -8.01
N VAL A 77 3.58 11.24 -6.87
CA VAL A 77 3.31 10.73 -5.54
C VAL A 77 2.44 11.71 -4.80
N PHE A 78 1.65 11.25 -3.86
CA PHE A 78 0.99 12.13 -2.92
C PHE A 78 2.01 12.68 -1.92
N THR A 79 1.80 13.92 -1.49
CA THR A 79 2.57 14.57 -0.44
C THR A 79 1.62 15.33 0.48
N GLY A 80 1.94 15.45 1.74
CA GLY A 80 1.07 16.09 2.71
C GLY A 80 -0.27 15.37 2.84
N VAL A 81 -1.38 16.08 2.64
CA VAL A 81 -2.73 15.49 2.74
C VAL A 81 -3.15 14.64 1.55
N GLY A 82 -2.46 14.74 0.42
CA GLY A 82 -2.51 13.85 -0.74
C GLY A 82 -3.81 13.13 -1.05
N GLY A 83 -4.88 13.84 -1.34
CA GLY A 83 -6.16 13.23 -1.72
C GLY A 83 -6.63 13.62 -3.12
N PRO A 84 -7.73 13.07 -3.63
CA PRO A 84 -8.50 11.93 -3.11
C PRO A 84 -7.82 10.59 -3.32
N CYS A 85 -8.40 9.51 -2.76
CA CYS A 85 -7.88 8.15 -2.99
C CYS A 85 -7.86 7.82 -4.49
N LEU A 86 -6.68 7.39 -4.97
CA LEU A 86 -6.47 7.05 -6.38
C LEU A 86 -7.23 5.78 -6.81
N ILE A 87 -7.59 4.93 -5.83
CA ILE A 87 -8.35 3.70 -6.10
C ILE A 87 -9.82 4.04 -6.18
N GLU A 88 -10.39 3.87 -7.36
CA GLU A 88 -11.81 4.09 -7.61
C GLU A 88 -12.69 3.14 -6.75
N ASP A 89 -13.85 3.59 -6.27
CA ASP A 89 -14.76 2.80 -5.41
C ASP A 89 -15.17 1.46 -6.03
N SER A 90 -15.34 1.45 -7.36
CA SER A 90 -15.70 0.24 -8.11
C SER A 90 -14.52 -0.70 -8.36
N ARG A 91 -13.30 -0.31 -8.00
CA ARG A 91 -12.10 -1.10 -8.27
C ARG A 91 -11.95 -2.23 -7.27
N LEU A 92 -11.97 -3.47 -7.78
CA LEU A 92 -11.62 -4.62 -6.97
C LEU A 92 -10.14 -4.55 -6.55
N THR A 93 -9.93 -4.60 -5.24
CA THR A 93 -8.59 -4.62 -4.64
C THR A 93 -8.21 -6.03 -4.18
N LEU A 94 -6.92 -6.26 -3.97
CA LEU A 94 -6.42 -7.52 -3.41
C LEU A 94 -7.12 -7.89 -2.08
N PRO A 95 -7.22 -7.00 -1.06
CA PRO A 95 -7.94 -7.32 0.16
C PRO A 95 -9.43 -7.58 -0.07
N ALA A 96 -10.11 -6.80 -0.91
CA ALA A 96 -11.52 -7.02 -1.22
C ALA A 96 -11.74 -8.39 -1.89
N MET A 97 -10.85 -8.79 -2.80
CA MET A 97 -10.89 -10.12 -3.42
C MET A 97 -10.71 -11.23 -2.38
N LEU A 98 -9.76 -11.08 -1.45
CA LEU A 98 -9.53 -12.07 -0.39
C LEU A 98 -10.73 -12.20 0.56
N LYS A 99 -11.41 -11.10 0.87
CA LYS A 99 -12.66 -11.11 1.66
C LYS A 99 -13.74 -11.97 1.00
N THR A 100 -13.84 -12.02 -0.33
CA THR A 100 -14.80 -12.91 -1.01
C THR A 100 -14.51 -14.40 -0.77
N LYS A 101 -13.30 -14.71 -0.26
CA LYS A 101 -12.87 -16.07 0.09
C LYS A 101 -12.92 -16.33 1.61
N GLY A 102 -13.44 -15.39 2.39
CA GLY A 102 -13.60 -15.51 3.84
C GLY A 102 -12.40 -15.08 4.65
N TYR A 103 -11.43 -14.38 4.05
CA TYR A 103 -10.31 -13.81 4.81
C TYR A 103 -10.75 -12.57 5.59
N THR A 104 -10.21 -12.41 6.79
CA THR A 104 -10.11 -11.13 7.48
C THR A 104 -8.85 -10.44 7.00
N THR A 105 -8.94 -9.14 6.72
CA THR A 105 -7.86 -8.39 6.08
C THR A 105 -7.43 -7.20 6.93
N ALA A 106 -6.13 -6.98 7.03
CA ALA A 106 -5.57 -5.86 7.77
C ALA A 106 -4.40 -5.22 7.02
N LEU A 107 -4.23 -3.91 7.18
CA LEU A 107 -3.09 -3.16 6.70
C LEU A 107 -2.44 -2.43 7.88
N PHE A 108 -1.12 -2.59 7.99
CA PHE A 108 -0.30 -1.89 8.97
C PHE A 108 0.81 -1.12 8.25
N GLY A 109 0.95 0.16 8.57
CA GLY A 109 1.99 1.01 8.00
C GLY A 109 1.50 1.99 6.93
N LYS A 110 2.38 2.29 5.97
CA LYS A 110 2.19 3.34 4.97
C LYS A 110 1.14 2.95 3.93
N TRP A 111 0.08 3.78 3.79
CA TRP A 111 -0.94 3.66 2.75
C TRP A 111 -0.48 4.26 1.42
N HIS A 112 -0.32 5.54 1.35
CA HIS A 112 0.24 6.34 0.26
C HIS A 112 -0.44 6.17 -1.11
N VAL A 113 -1.75 6.01 -1.12
CA VAL A 113 -2.56 5.95 -2.35
C VAL A 113 -3.64 7.03 -2.36
N GLY A 114 -3.50 8.00 -1.45
CA GLY A 114 -4.42 9.11 -1.26
C GLY A 114 -5.51 8.85 -0.24
N LEU A 115 -5.84 9.91 0.50
CA LEU A 115 -6.93 9.98 1.48
C LEU A 115 -7.67 11.29 1.31
N SER A 116 -8.99 11.26 1.32
CA SER A 116 -9.81 12.48 1.30
C SER A 116 -9.95 13.03 2.71
N PHE A 117 -8.96 13.77 3.18
CA PHE A 117 -9.11 14.54 4.40
C PHE A 117 -10.16 15.64 4.23
N LEU A 118 -10.85 15.96 5.33
CA LEU A 118 -11.87 16.99 5.34
C LEU A 118 -11.37 18.20 6.14
N ASP A 119 -11.83 19.37 5.75
CA ASP A 119 -11.63 20.60 6.51
C ASP A 119 -12.72 20.79 7.59
N GLU A 120 -12.63 21.89 8.36
CA GLU A 120 -13.60 22.23 9.41
C GLU A 120 -15.04 22.37 8.88
N GLN A 121 -15.22 22.73 7.61
CA GLN A 121 -16.51 22.82 6.94
C GLN A 121 -17.01 21.47 6.41
N GLY A 122 -16.18 20.43 6.50
CA GLY A 122 -16.49 19.09 5.97
C GLY A 122 -16.25 18.96 4.48
N MET A 123 -15.51 19.89 3.88
CA MET A 123 -15.18 19.83 2.45
C MET A 123 -13.90 19.02 2.23
N PRO A 124 -13.86 18.17 1.19
CA PRO A 124 -12.65 17.42 0.87
C PRO A 124 -11.49 18.33 0.48
N ILE A 125 -10.32 18.05 1.04
CA ILE A 125 -9.07 18.69 0.66
C ILE A 125 -8.44 17.83 -0.45
N ASN A 126 -8.49 18.32 -1.68
CA ASN A 126 -8.05 17.59 -2.87
C ASN A 126 -6.67 18.04 -3.36
N GLU A 127 -6.10 19.07 -2.75
CA GLU A 127 -4.77 19.56 -3.12
C GLU A 127 -3.68 18.61 -2.62
N ASN A 128 -2.72 18.36 -3.48
CA ASN A 128 -1.49 17.67 -3.12
C ASN A 128 -0.49 18.69 -2.54
N GLY A 129 0.22 18.33 -1.49
CA GLY A 129 1.24 19.17 -0.87
C GLY A 129 1.08 19.35 0.63
N PHE A 130 1.99 20.13 1.22
CA PHE A 130 2.07 20.32 2.68
C PHE A 130 1.21 21.46 3.19
N ASP A 131 1.02 22.51 2.41
CA ASP A 131 0.23 23.68 2.84
C ASP A 131 -1.21 23.33 3.25
N PRO A 132 -1.92 22.45 2.52
CA PRO A 132 -3.27 22.05 2.88
C PRO A 132 -3.39 21.30 4.21
N VAL A 133 -2.31 20.73 4.76
CA VAL A 133 -2.29 19.97 6.03
C VAL A 133 -2.86 20.81 7.18
N GLN A 134 -2.62 22.12 7.19
CA GLN A 134 -3.08 23.03 8.25
C GLN A 134 -4.61 23.19 8.29
N ARG A 135 -5.31 22.80 7.22
CA ARG A 135 -6.77 22.91 7.12
C ARG A 135 -7.50 21.62 7.53
N VAL A 136 -6.76 20.55 7.80
CA VAL A 136 -7.34 19.24 8.11
C VAL A 136 -8.02 19.24 9.46
N ASP A 137 -9.30 18.89 9.48
CA ASP A 137 -10.01 18.54 10.72
C ASP A 137 -9.83 17.04 11.03
N TYR A 138 -8.86 16.75 11.86
CA TYR A 138 -8.55 15.36 12.26
C TYR A 138 -9.62 14.71 13.14
N SER A 139 -10.65 15.43 13.57
CA SER A 139 -11.79 14.85 14.29
C SER A 139 -12.80 14.18 13.36
N ARG A 140 -12.70 14.45 12.06
CA ARG A 140 -13.61 13.90 11.05
C ARG A 140 -13.16 12.55 10.51
N PRO A 141 -14.09 11.63 10.21
CA PRO A 141 -13.77 10.39 9.56
C PRO A 141 -13.28 10.64 8.12
N ILE A 142 -12.35 9.81 7.66
CA ILE A 142 -11.84 9.82 6.29
C ILE A 142 -12.74 8.95 5.42
N PRO A 143 -13.46 9.49 4.41
CA PRO A 143 -14.48 8.76 3.68
C PRO A 143 -13.95 7.68 2.72
N ASP A 144 -12.68 7.75 2.34
CA ASP A 144 -12.03 6.84 1.39
C ASP A 144 -10.79 6.14 1.96
N ALA A 145 -10.76 5.95 3.28
CA ALA A 145 -9.70 5.25 3.99
C ALA A 145 -9.52 3.80 3.52
N PRO A 146 -8.40 3.14 3.83
CA PRO A 146 -8.15 1.73 3.47
C PRO A 146 -9.27 0.76 3.83
N ILE A 147 -10.01 1.03 4.90
CA ILE A 147 -11.18 0.23 5.30
C ILE A 147 -12.31 0.27 4.25
N HIS A 148 -12.39 1.31 3.45
CA HIS A 148 -13.33 1.43 2.33
C HIS A 148 -12.79 0.82 1.03
N ARG A 149 -11.55 0.30 1.08
CA ARG A 149 -10.86 -0.34 -0.06
C ARG A 149 -10.59 -1.83 0.19
N GLY A 150 -11.36 -2.44 1.11
CA GLY A 150 -11.37 -3.88 1.33
C GLY A 150 -10.60 -4.37 2.55
N PHE A 151 -9.97 -3.50 3.32
CA PHE A 151 -9.40 -3.89 4.60
C PHE A 151 -10.45 -3.84 5.71
N ASP A 152 -10.43 -4.82 6.61
CA ASP A 152 -11.24 -4.81 7.82
C ASP A 152 -10.61 -3.94 8.90
N HIS A 153 -9.27 -3.88 8.92
CA HIS A 153 -8.50 -3.11 9.89
C HIS A 153 -7.41 -2.30 9.19
N PHE A 154 -7.21 -1.09 9.67
CA PHE A 154 -6.11 -0.22 9.25
C PHE A 154 -5.48 0.45 10.46
N PHE A 155 -4.16 0.37 10.54
CA PHE A 155 -3.35 1.16 11.47
C PHE A 155 -2.07 1.58 10.77
N GLY A 156 -1.94 2.87 10.48
CA GLY A 156 -0.81 3.34 9.70
C GLY A 156 -0.84 4.83 9.44
N THR A 157 -0.06 5.23 8.46
CA THR A 157 0.14 6.63 8.10
C THR A 157 -0.09 6.84 6.61
N GLU A 158 -0.52 8.03 6.27
CA GLU A 158 -0.22 8.65 4.99
C GLU A 158 1.14 9.36 5.14
N PRO A 159 2.04 9.34 4.16
CA PRO A 159 3.29 10.07 4.28
C PRO A 159 3.02 11.57 4.31
N LEU A 160 3.61 12.19 5.28
CA LEU A 160 3.71 13.65 5.39
C LEU A 160 4.84 14.17 4.51
#